data_4a2801d195a407c5df06c9a596f20aaa
#
_entry.id   4a2801d195a407c5df06c9a596f20aaa
#
_cell.length_a   1.000
_cell.length_b   1.000
_cell.length_c   1.000
_cell.angle_alpha   90.00
_cell.angle_beta   90.00
_cell.angle_gamma   90.00
#
_symmetry.space_group_name_H-M   'P 1'
#
loop_
_entity.id
_entity.type
_entity.pdbx_description
1 polymer ?
#
loop_
_entity_poly.entity_id
_entity_poly.type
_entity_poly.pdbx_seq_one_letter_code
_entity_poly.pdbx_strand_id
1 'polypeptide(L)'
;MDISDYGYGVSLLNDCKYGHNVDNGTMKLSLFKCATYPDPDADKGEHIFTYSLFPHAGNYREAGTVQLAYEINNPLEAFPIEKRDGTLPEEYSFVSCDKDNFIVETVKKAERGNDIIVRGYESYNKRTDVTLHFGFDINEATVCDLLERDIKKLVIENNSVSFTAKPFEIIAIKVN
;
A
#
# COMPACT_ATOMS: atom_id res chain seq x y z
N MET A 1 -11.10 5.94 6.46
CA MET A 1 -11.20 6.81 7.66
C MET A 1 -11.66 6.01 8.85
N ASP A 2 -11.37 6.47 10.05
CA ASP A 2 -11.59 5.73 11.28
C ASP A 2 -12.07 6.65 12.41
N ILE A 3 -12.94 6.14 13.26
CA ILE A 3 -13.28 6.73 14.55
C ILE A 3 -13.03 5.66 15.61
N SER A 4 -12.17 5.93 16.57
CA SER A 4 -11.90 5.02 17.68
C SER A 4 -11.87 5.77 19.02
N ASP A 5 -12.48 5.16 20.03
CA ASP A 5 -12.53 5.67 21.39
C ASP A 5 -12.72 4.51 22.39
N TYR A 6 -12.16 4.64 23.58
CA TYR A 6 -12.27 3.65 24.67
C TYR A 6 -11.95 2.20 24.29
N GLY A 7 -10.99 1.99 23.37
CA GLY A 7 -10.56 0.65 22.97
C GLY A 7 -11.47 -0.03 21.94
N TYR A 8 -12.37 0.70 21.32
CA TYR A 8 -13.22 0.26 20.22
C TYR A 8 -13.18 1.28 19.08
N GLY A 9 -13.27 0.81 17.84
CA GLY A 9 -13.29 1.69 16.68
C GLY A 9 -14.13 1.15 15.54
N VAL A 10 -14.41 2.01 14.58
CA VAL A 10 -15.03 1.67 13.32
C VAL A 10 -14.30 2.38 12.20
N SER A 11 -13.79 1.61 11.27
CA SER A 11 -13.20 2.13 10.03
C SER A 11 -14.19 2.07 8.88
N LEU A 12 -14.25 3.13 8.07
CA LEU A 12 -14.98 3.16 6.81
C LEU A 12 -13.97 3.09 5.66
N LEU A 13 -14.01 2.00 4.93
CA LEU A 13 -13.15 1.69 3.78
C LEU A 13 -13.94 1.89 2.49
N ASN A 14 -13.25 2.23 1.39
CA ASN A 14 -13.88 2.34 0.08
C ASN A 14 -12.85 2.20 -1.05
N ASP A 15 -13.33 1.96 -2.26
CA ASP A 15 -12.51 1.73 -3.46
C ASP A 15 -12.25 2.97 -4.33
N CYS A 16 -13.12 3.99 -4.30
CA CYS A 16 -13.01 5.07 -5.28
C CYS A 16 -13.57 6.44 -4.83
N LYS A 17 -13.92 6.59 -3.55
CA LYS A 17 -14.54 7.83 -3.06
C LYS A 17 -13.60 8.57 -2.09
N TYR A 18 -13.31 9.85 -2.39
CA TYR A 18 -12.30 10.63 -1.70
C TYR A 18 -12.86 11.72 -0.79
N GLY A 19 -14.14 12.05 -0.93
CA GLY A 19 -14.79 13.06 -0.09
C GLY A 19 -15.19 12.49 1.26
N HIS A 20 -14.44 12.81 2.32
CA HIS A 20 -14.67 12.31 3.67
C HIS A 20 -14.87 13.46 4.67
N ASN A 21 -15.68 13.22 5.65
CA ASN A 21 -15.81 14.08 6.82
C ASN A 21 -16.03 13.24 8.07
N VAL A 22 -15.38 13.63 9.16
CA VAL A 22 -15.61 13.08 10.50
C VAL A 22 -15.92 14.25 11.43
N ASP A 23 -17.10 14.26 12.01
CA ASP A 23 -17.55 15.31 12.90
C ASP A 23 -18.49 14.75 13.99
N ASN A 24 -18.23 15.05 15.25
CA ASN A 24 -19.03 14.65 16.40
C ASN A 24 -19.44 13.16 16.39
N GLY A 25 -18.47 12.25 16.18
CA GLY A 25 -18.72 10.81 16.15
C GLY A 25 -19.46 10.32 14.89
N THR A 26 -19.64 11.17 13.89
CA THR A 26 -20.31 10.83 12.63
C THR A 26 -19.30 10.78 11.48
N MET A 27 -19.22 9.65 10.80
CA MET A 27 -18.46 9.52 9.55
C MET A 27 -19.36 9.76 8.36
N LYS A 28 -18.90 10.55 7.39
CA LYS A 28 -19.62 10.83 6.13
C LYS A 28 -18.72 10.54 4.94
N LEU A 29 -19.27 9.89 3.93
CA LEU A 29 -18.63 9.61 2.66
C LEU A 29 -19.46 10.24 1.54
N SER A 30 -18.84 11.11 0.73
CA SER A 30 -19.48 11.67 -0.47
C SER A 30 -19.42 10.65 -1.58
N LEU A 31 -20.57 10.16 -2.03
CA LEU A 31 -20.64 9.16 -3.11
C LEU A 31 -20.50 9.80 -4.48
N PHE A 32 -21.19 10.93 -4.70
CA PHE A 32 -21.10 11.75 -5.93
C PHE A 32 -21.61 13.17 -5.66
N LYS A 33 -21.31 14.09 -6.54
CA LYS A 33 -21.63 15.51 -6.37
C LYS A 33 -22.68 16.02 -7.36
N CYS A 34 -22.75 15.46 -8.57
CA CYS A 34 -23.65 15.87 -9.66
C CYS A 34 -23.50 17.37 -10.01
N ALA A 35 -22.27 17.82 -10.20
CA ALA A 35 -22.00 19.19 -10.61
C ALA A 35 -22.59 19.45 -12.03
N THR A 36 -23.11 20.67 -12.24
CA THR A 36 -23.70 21.06 -13.52
C THR A 36 -22.84 22.05 -14.32
N TYR A 37 -21.68 22.41 -13.78
CA TYR A 37 -20.69 23.27 -14.41
C TYR A 37 -19.28 22.76 -14.08
N PRO A 38 -18.35 22.70 -15.02
CA PRO A 38 -18.47 23.15 -16.45
C PRO A 38 -19.25 22.18 -17.35
N ASP A 39 -19.48 20.94 -16.93
CA ASP A 39 -20.24 19.93 -17.67
C ASP A 39 -21.63 19.74 -17.05
N PRO A 40 -22.72 20.04 -17.80
CA PRO A 40 -24.08 19.89 -17.28
C PRO A 40 -24.51 18.42 -17.12
N ASP A 41 -23.78 17.50 -17.70
CA ASP A 41 -24.04 16.06 -17.65
C ASP A 41 -23.03 15.31 -16.74
N ALA A 42 -22.18 16.04 -16.03
CA ALA A 42 -21.26 15.47 -15.07
C ALA A 42 -21.99 14.55 -14.07
N ASP A 43 -21.40 13.42 -13.79
CA ASP A 43 -21.93 12.39 -12.89
C ASP A 43 -23.31 11.79 -13.29
N LYS A 44 -23.82 12.04 -14.51
CA LYS A 44 -24.98 11.32 -15.01
C LYS A 44 -24.59 9.95 -15.53
N GLY A 45 -25.31 8.92 -15.11
CA GLY A 45 -25.09 7.55 -15.54
C GLY A 45 -25.07 6.57 -14.38
N GLU A 46 -24.62 5.35 -14.67
CA GLU A 46 -24.45 4.30 -13.66
C GLU A 46 -23.17 4.50 -12.86
N HIS A 47 -23.26 4.37 -11.53
CA HIS A 47 -22.13 4.46 -10.62
C HIS A 47 -21.99 3.15 -9.85
N ILE A 48 -20.83 2.51 -9.97
CA ILE A 48 -20.48 1.32 -9.21
C ILE A 48 -19.36 1.70 -8.24
N PHE A 49 -19.55 1.43 -6.96
CA PHE A 49 -18.55 1.67 -5.93
C PHE A 49 -18.78 0.74 -4.74
N THR A 50 -17.70 0.42 -4.05
CA THR A 50 -17.69 -0.43 -2.86
C THR A 50 -17.33 0.40 -1.63
N TYR A 51 -18.06 0.22 -0.54
CA TYR A 51 -17.64 0.68 0.77
C TYR A 51 -17.88 -0.40 1.82
N SER A 52 -17.07 -0.41 2.86
CA SER A 52 -17.12 -1.39 3.94
C SER A 52 -17.04 -0.69 5.29
N LEU A 53 -17.85 -1.15 6.25
CA LEU A 53 -17.72 -0.80 7.65
C LEU A 53 -16.96 -1.92 8.35
N PHE A 54 -15.88 -1.56 9.01
CA PHE A 54 -15.03 -2.48 9.77
C PHE A 54 -15.02 -2.09 11.25
N PRO A 55 -15.88 -2.68 12.09
CA PRO A 55 -15.80 -2.55 13.55
C PRO A 55 -14.58 -3.32 14.08
N HIS A 56 -13.84 -2.72 15.00
CA HIS A 56 -12.61 -3.32 15.52
C HIS A 56 -12.32 -2.94 16.97
N ALA A 57 -11.51 -3.75 17.64
CA ALA A 57 -10.91 -3.38 18.91
C ALA A 57 -9.73 -2.42 18.69
N GLY A 58 -9.44 -1.57 19.66
CA GLY A 58 -8.34 -0.62 19.60
C GLY A 58 -8.54 0.49 18.57
N ASN A 59 -7.43 1.06 18.10
CA ASN A 59 -7.42 2.10 17.07
C ASN A 59 -7.08 1.52 15.68
N TYR A 60 -7.16 2.34 14.63
CA TYR A 60 -6.94 1.93 13.25
C TYR A 60 -5.58 1.25 12.96
N ARG A 61 -4.54 1.58 13.75
CA ARG A 61 -3.20 0.98 13.60
C ARG A 61 -3.18 -0.43 14.16
N GLU A 62 -3.76 -0.62 15.35
CA GLU A 62 -3.87 -1.93 16.00
C GLU A 62 -4.78 -2.87 15.24
N ALA A 63 -5.79 -2.34 14.59
CA ALA A 63 -6.75 -3.08 13.78
C ALA A 63 -6.26 -3.39 12.35
N GLY A 64 -5.12 -2.86 11.90
CA GLY A 64 -4.64 -3.08 10.54
C GLY A 64 -5.52 -2.44 9.46
N THR A 65 -6.21 -1.34 9.76
CA THR A 65 -7.14 -0.67 8.83
C THR A 65 -6.50 -0.31 7.48
N VAL A 66 -5.22 0.09 7.48
CA VAL A 66 -4.51 0.45 6.25
C VAL A 66 -4.35 -0.77 5.35
N GLN A 67 -3.94 -1.91 5.90
CA GLN A 67 -3.78 -3.18 5.17
C GLN A 67 -5.13 -3.64 4.59
N LEU A 68 -6.19 -3.63 5.39
CA LEU A 68 -7.54 -3.99 4.92
C LEU A 68 -8.04 -3.05 3.81
N ALA A 69 -7.69 -1.76 3.87
CA ALA A 69 -8.02 -0.83 2.79
C ALA A 69 -7.29 -1.19 1.49
N TYR A 70 -6.03 -1.64 1.58
CA TYR A 70 -5.30 -2.16 0.41
C TYR A 70 -5.92 -3.46 -0.13
N GLU A 71 -6.35 -4.38 0.71
CA GLU A 71 -7.00 -5.63 0.29
C GLU A 71 -8.30 -5.39 -0.49
N ILE A 72 -9.13 -4.43 -0.05
CA ILE A 72 -10.34 -4.04 -0.79
C ILE A 72 -10.00 -3.47 -2.17
N ASN A 73 -8.91 -2.70 -2.27
CA ASN A 73 -8.50 -2.03 -3.51
C ASN A 73 -7.62 -2.92 -4.41
N ASN A 74 -7.10 -4.02 -3.90
CA ASN A 74 -6.28 -5.00 -4.62
C ASN A 74 -6.79 -6.41 -4.33
N PRO A 75 -7.98 -6.77 -4.83
CA PRO A 75 -8.57 -8.08 -4.59
C PRO A 75 -7.70 -9.20 -5.18
N LEU A 76 -7.73 -10.36 -4.55
CA LEU A 76 -7.05 -11.55 -5.05
C LEU A 76 -7.64 -11.98 -6.39
N GLU A 77 -6.76 -12.28 -7.34
CA GLU A 77 -7.14 -12.83 -8.64
C GLU A 77 -6.84 -14.34 -8.66
N ALA A 78 -7.81 -15.14 -9.12
CA ALA A 78 -7.66 -16.58 -9.25
C ALA A 78 -7.64 -16.99 -10.73
N PHE A 79 -6.56 -17.65 -11.14
CA PHE A 79 -6.40 -18.16 -12.50
C PHE A 79 -6.37 -19.68 -12.49
N PRO A 80 -7.28 -20.37 -13.21
CA PRO A 80 -7.20 -21.81 -13.39
C PRO A 80 -5.99 -22.16 -14.25
N ILE A 81 -5.15 -23.06 -13.77
CA ILE A 81 -3.99 -23.58 -14.51
C ILE A 81 -4.04 -25.09 -14.53
N GLU A 82 -3.54 -25.69 -15.60
CA GLU A 82 -3.26 -27.12 -15.66
C GLU A 82 -2.02 -27.46 -14.81
N LYS A 83 -1.96 -28.69 -14.31
CA LYS A 83 -0.79 -29.17 -13.56
C LYS A 83 0.46 -29.03 -14.43
N ARG A 84 1.48 -28.38 -13.90
CA ARG A 84 2.78 -28.18 -14.55
C ARG A 84 3.89 -28.58 -13.59
N ASP A 85 4.98 -29.09 -14.14
CA ASP A 85 6.21 -29.23 -13.39
C ASP A 85 6.88 -27.85 -13.27
N GLY A 86 7.37 -27.54 -12.09
CA GLY A 86 8.01 -26.25 -11.78
C GLY A 86 9.00 -26.38 -10.64
N THR A 87 9.81 -25.35 -10.46
CA THR A 87 10.83 -25.27 -9.39
C THR A 87 10.47 -24.28 -8.30
N LEU A 88 9.45 -23.45 -8.50
CA LEU A 88 8.99 -22.50 -7.48
C LEU A 88 8.14 -23.23 -6.42
N PRO A 89 8.19 -22.79 -5.15
CA PRO A 89 7.35 -23.32 -4.10
C PRO A 89 5.87 -22.95 -4.34
N GLU A 90 4.96 -23.60 -3.59
CA GLU A 90 3.50 -23.33 -3.66
C GLU A 90 3.16 -21.91 -3.25
N GLU A 91 3.94 -21.32 -2.33
CA GLU A 91 3.82 -19.92 -1.91
C GLU A 91 5.12 -19.18 -2.23
N TYR A 92 5.02 -18.03 -2.87
CA TYR A 92 6.17 -17.24 -3.26
C TYR A 92 5.89 -15.75 -3.19
N SER A 93 6.71 -15.01 -2.44
CA SER A 93 6.70 -13.55 -2.38
C SER A 93 7.86 -12.98 -3.18
N PHE A 94 7.56 -12.13 -4.16
CA PHE A 94 8.58 -11.41 -4.92
C PHE A 94 9.33 -10.39 -4.06
N VAL A 95 8.57 -9.63 -3.23
CA VAL A 95 9.09 -8.73 -2.21
C VAL A 95 8.21 -8.85 -0.97
N SER A 96 8.81 -8.97 0.21
CA SER A 96 8.08 -8.94 1.47
C SER A 96 8.73 -7.96 2.45
N CYS A 97 7.95 -7.45 3.40
CA CYS A 97 8.36 -6.50 4.41
C CYS A 97 8.15 -7.08 5.81
N ASP A 98 9.08 -6.85 6.74
CA ASP A 98 9.01 -7.31 8.13
C ASP A 98 8.15 -6.41 9.04
N LYS A 99 7.58 -5.31 8.51
CA LYS A 99 6.83 -4.32 9.29
C LYS A 99 5.46 -4.02 8.68
N ASP A 100 4.42 -4.12 9.48
CA ASP A 100 3.04 -3.84 9.08
C ASP A 100 2.78 -2.36 8.76
N ASN A 101 3.58 -1.46 9.33
CA ASN A 101 3.43 -0.02 9.10
C ASN A 101 4.27 0.52 7.95
N PHE A 102 5.02 -0.32 7.24
CA PHE A 102 5.66 0.06 5.99
C PHE A 102 4.97 -0.65 4.83
N ILE A 103 4.24 0.11 4.04
CA ILE A 103 3.45 -0.40 2.93
C ILE A 103 4.32 -0.37 1.67
N VAL A 104 4.59 -1.54 1.09
CA VAL A 104 5.16 -1.64 -0.26
C VAL A 104 4.03 -1.40 -1.25
N GLU A 105 4.05 -0.25 -1.91
CA GLU A 105 2.98 0.21 -2.79
C GLU A 105 3.28 -0.08 -4.26
N THR A 106 4.55 0.01 -4.66
CA THR A 106 4.97 -0.10 -6.06
C THR A 106 6.15 -1.05 -6.20
N VAL A 107 6.05 -1.99 -7.12
CA VAL A 107 7.18 -2.75 -7.68
C VAL A 107 7.12 -2.59 -9.19
N LYS A 108 8.16 -1.98 -9.77
CA LYS A 108 8.20 -1.70 -11.21
C LYS A 108 9.61 -1.83 -11.78
N LYS A 109 9.71 -1.97 -13.10
CA LYS A 109 10.97 -1.79 -13.80
C LYS A 109 11.39 -0.31 -13.74
N ALA A 110 12.69 -0.04 -13.55
CA ALA A 110 13.24 1.30 -13.61
C ALA A 110 13.02 1.96 -14.99
N GLU A 111 12.90 3.29 -15.04
CA GLU A 111 12.75 4.05 -16.28
C GLU A 111 13.98 3.88 -17.19
N ARG A 112 15.16 3.70 -16.59
CA ARG A 112 16.41 3.49 -17.29
C ARG A 112 17.09 2.22 -16.79
N GLY A 113 17.58 1.40 -17.72
CA GLY A 113 18.25 0.15 -17.39
C GLY A 113 17.27 -1.01 -17.16
N ASN A 114 17.73 -2.01 -16.39
CA ASN A 114 16.99 -3.22 -16.10
C ASN A 114 16.70 -3.42 -14.62
N ASP A 115 17.02 -2.42 -13.80
CA ASP A 115 16.82 -2.46 -12.37
C ASP A 115 15.33 -2.51 -12.01
N ILE A 116 15.04 -2.95 -10.81
CA ILE A 116 13.68 -2.96 -10.23
C ILE A 116 13.61 -1.85 -9.19
N ILE A 117 12.55 -1.08 -9.23
CA ILE A 117 12.21 -0.08 -8.22
C ILE A 117 11.16 -0.67 -7.28
N VAL A 118 11.47 -0.68 -6.00
CA VAL A 118 10.52 -0.98 -4.92
C VAL A 118 10.28 0.31 -4.16
N ARG A 119 9.03 0.76 -4.11
CA ARG A 119 8.62 1.97 -3.38
C ARG A 119 7.64 1.61 -2.31
N GLY A 120 7.80 2.22 -1.15
CA GLY A 120 6.87 2.09 -0.05
C GLY A 120 6.84 3.34 0.80
N TYR A 121 5.99 3.35 1.81
CA TYR A 121 5.89 4.45 2.75
C TYR A 121 5.53 3.96 4.15
N GLU A 122 5.99 4.70 5.15
CA GLU A 122 5.59 4.49 6.54
C GLU A 122 4.18 5.09 6.77
N SER A 123 3.26 4.31 7.36
CA SER A 123 1.84 4.65 7.43
C SER A 123 1.31 4.99 8.83
N TYR A 124 2.12 4.83 9.90
CA TYR A 124 1.65 4.96 11.29
C TYR A 124 2.24 6.17 12.04
N ASN A 125 2.94 7.08 11.33
CA ASN A 125 3.63 8.22 11.96
C ASN A 125 4.68 7.78 12.99
N LYS A 126 5.47 6.77 12.65
CA LYS A 126 6.53 6.23 13.50
C LYS A 126 7.87 6.19 12.77
N ARG A 127 8.96 6.39 13.51
CA ARG A 127 10.28 6.00 13.01
C ARG A 127 10.38 4.48 13.13
N THR A 128 10.65 3.82 12.02
CA THR A 128 10.58 2.36 11.92
C THR A 128 11.82 1.82 11.21
N ASP A 129 12.49 0.86 11.81
CA ASP A 129 13.54 0.08 11.15
C ASP A 129 12.85 -1.03 10.34
N VAL A 130 13.06 -1.00 9.04
CA VAL A 130 12.38 -1.83 8.05
C VAL A 130 13.39 -2.74 7.38
N THR A 131 13.02 -4.00 7.16
CA THR A 131 13.75 -4.93 6.32
C THR A 131 12.84 -5.40 5.18
N LEU A 132 13.31 -5.22 3.94
CA LEU A 132 12.71 -5.81 2.75
C LEU A 132 13.46 -7.09 2.38
N HIS A 133 12.71 -8.16 2.14
CA HIS A 133 13.22 -9.44 1.68
C HIS A 133 12.83 -9.64 0.23
N PHE A 134 13.77 -10.07 -0.59
CA PHE A 134 13.56 -10.33 -2.01
C PHE A 134 13.58 -11.83 -2.27
N GLY A 135 12.58 -12.33 -2.99
CA GLY A 135 12.48 -13.72 -3.39
C GLY A 135 13.40 -14.09 -4.58
N PHE A 136 14.20 -13.14 -5.06
CA PHE A 136 15.17 -13.31 -6.14
C PHE A 136 16.51 -12.72 -5.75
N ASP A 137 17.57 -13.14 -6.40
CA ASP A 137 18.92 -12.67 -6.09
C ASP A 137 19.09 -11.21 -6.49
N ILE A 138 19.58 -10.41 -5.54
CA ILE A 138 19.93 -9.01 -5.75
C ILE A 138 21.44 -8.81 -5.54
N ASN A 139 22.08 -8.04 -6.41
CA ASN A 139 23.52 -7.77 -6.36
C ASN A 139 23.84 -6.36 -5.89
N GLU A 140 22.99 -5.40 -6.20
CA GLU A 140 23.11 -4.02 -5.73
C GLU A 140 21.77 -3.52 -5.22
N ALA A 141 21.81 -2.68 -4.19
CA ALA A 141 20.66 -2.00 -3.64
C ALA A 141 20.99 -0.55 -3.30
N THR A 142 20.15 0.38 -3.72
CA THR A 142 20.38 1.82 -3.56
C THR A 142 19.07 2.52 -3.23
N VAL A 143 19.04 3.34 -2.18
CA VAL A 143 17.95 4.31 -1.98
C VAL A 143 18.03 5.34 -3.08
N CYS A 144 16.93 5.61 -3.74
CA CYS A 144 16.82 6.62 -4.78
C CYS A 144 15.69 7.62 -4.49
N ASP A 145 15.70 8.74 -5.19
CA ASP A 145 14.58 9.68 -5.16
C ASP A 145 13.43 9.21 -6.09
N LEU A 146 12.33 9.96 -6.12
CA LEU A 146 11.17 9.63 -6.95
C LEU A 146 11.44 9.73 -8.46
N LEU A 147 12.57 10.31 -8.86
CA LEU A 147 13.08 10.34 -10.24
C LEU A 147 14.15 9.27 -10.48
N GLU A 148 14.28 8.29 -9.55
CA GLU A 148 15.19 7.14 -9.61
C GLU A 148 16.68 7.50 -9.60
N ARG A 149 17.04 8.71 -9.13
CA ARG A 149 18.41 9.13 -8.96
C ARG A 149 18.98 8.60 -7.65
N ASP A 150 20.17 8.05 -7.69
CA ASP A 150 20.83 7.41 -6.56
C ASP A 150 21.13 8.41 -5.43
N ILE A 151 20.77 8.03 -4.20
CA ILE A 151 21.02 8.81 -2.98
C ILE A 151 22.05 8.10 -2.10
N LYS A 152 21.82 6.81 -1.77
CA LYS A 152 22.63 6.06 -0.81
C LYS A 152 22.61 4.56 -1.11
N LYS A 153 23.78 3.95 -1.19
CA LYS A 153 23.89 2.47 -1.27
C LYS A 153 23.46 1.83 0.04
N LEU A 154 22.77 0.71 -0.08
CA LEU A 154 22.40 -0.15 1.03
C LEU A 154 23.28 -1.41 1.05
N VAL A 155 23.47 -1.97 2.24
CA VAL A 155 24.11 -3.27 2.42
C VAL A 155 23.09 -4.36 2.18
N ILE A 156 23.46 -5.37 1.42
CA ILE A 156 22.63 -6.55 1.16
C ILE A 156 23.09 -7.67 2.09
N GLU A 157 22.15 -8.26 2.81
CA GLU A 157 22.38 -9.41 3.67
C GLU A 157 21.30 -10.47 3.39
N ASN A 158 21.69 -11.62 2.86
CA ASN A 158 20.76 -12.73 2.54
C ASN A 158 19.56 -12.29 1.69
N ASN A 159 19.81 -11.64 0.56
CA ASN A 159 18.77 -11.08 -0.33
C ASN A 159 17.81 -10.12 0.37
N SER A 160 18.30 -9.40 1.36
CA SER A 160 17.49 -8.45 2.14
C SER A 160 18.24 -7.14 2.29
N VAL A 161 17.50 -6.06 2.44
CA VAL A 161 18.04 -4.73 2.74
C VAL A 161 17.32 -4.12 3.92
N SER A 162 18.07 -3.47 4.80
CA SER A 162 17.53 -2.80 5.97
C SER A 162 17.77 -1.30 5.91
N PHE A 163 16.77 -0.53 6.35
CA PHE A 163 16.82 0.92 6.41
C PHE A 163 15.86 1.45 7.49
N THR A 164 16.02 2.72 7.87
CA THR A 164 15.10 3.38 8.80
C THR A 164 14.19 4.32 8.01
N ALA A 165 12.89 4.11 8.09
CA ALA A 165 11.85 5.03 7.61
C ALA A 165 11.49 6.04 8.70
N LYS A 166 11.40 7.32 8.33
CA LYS A 166 10.86 8.38 9.20
C LYS A 166 9.33 8.35 9.16
N PRO A 167 8.66 9.06 10.09
CA PRO A 167 7.21 9.20 10.06
C PRO A 167 6.69 9.69 8.70
N PHE A 168 5.80 8.91 8.08
CA PHE A 168 5.18 9.17 6.78
C PHE A 168 6.18 9.33 5.60
N GLU A 169 7.42 8.85 5.75
CA GLU A 169 8.43 8.92 4.70
C GLU A 169 8.12 7.95 3.56
N ILE A 170 8.19 8.46 2.34
CA ILE A 170 8.18 7.64 1.12
C ILE A 170 9.62 7.30 0.78
N ILE A 171 9.90 6.01 0.59
CA ILE A 171 11.23 5.51 0.26
C ILE A 171 11.13 4.69 -1.02
N ALA A 172 12.04 4.97 -1.96
CA ALA A 172 12.23 4.17 -3.16
C ALA A 172 13.61 3.50 -3.12
N ILE A 173 13.64 2.21 -3.39
CA ILE A 173 14.85 1.39 -3.44
C ILE A 173 14.97 0.80 -4.84
N LYS A 174 16.13 1.00 -5.44
CA LYS A 174 16.52 0.43 -6.71
C LYS A 174 17.39 -0.80 -6.43
N VAL A 175 17.06 -1.94 -7.03
CA VAL A 175 17.79 -3.22 -6.94
C VAL A 175 18.04 -3.83 -8.33
N ASN A 176 19.12 -4.59 -8.46
CA ASN A 176 19.45 -5.33 -9.69
C ASN A 176 19.97 -6.74 -9.42
#